data_cf390851ccbe100c37cc73fbfee9954f
#
_entry.id   cf390851ccbe100c37cc73fbfee9954f
#
_cell.length_a   1.000
_cell.length_b   1.000
_cell.length_c   1.000
_cell.angle_alpha   90.00
_cell.angle_beta   90.00
_cell.angle_gamma   90.00
#
_symmetry.space_group_name_H-M   'P 1'
#
loop_
_entity.id
_entity.type
_entity.pdbx_description
1 polymer ?
#
loop_
_entity_poly.entity_id
_entity_poly.type
_entity_poly.pdbx_seq_one_letter_code
_entity_poly.pdbx_strand_id
1 'polypeptide(L)'
;MRVTVRLFARLRDLAGTGELMREVPPHATARQVWDDLVLEWPELREYEKTMSVAVNAEYARMTAAVNDGDEVAFMPPVSGGWVG
;
A
#
# COMPACT_ATOMS: atom_id res chain seq x y z
N MET A 1 -10.23 -8.98 9.78
CA MET A 1 -10.97 -8.18 8.79
C MET A 1 -10.25 -8.21 7.47
N ARG A 2 -10.96 -7.92 6.38
CA ARG A 2 -10.40 -8.04 5.05
C ARG A 2 -10.31 -6.68 4.39
N VAL A 3 -9.19 -6.39 3.78
CA VAL A 3 -9.02 -5.15 3.03
C VAL A 3 -8.58 -5.49 1.61
N THR A 4 -8.89 -4.58 0.67
CA THR A 4 -8.41 -4.69 -0.70
C THR A 4 -7.17 -3.83 -0.80
N VAL A 5 -6.09 -4.40 -1.29
CA VAL A 5 -4.83 -3.66 -1.45
C VAL A 5 -4.64 -3.37 -2.93
N ARG A 6 -4.32 -2.12 -3.26
CA ARG A 6 -3.99 -1.73 -4.63
C ARG A 6 -2.54 -1.31 -4.69
N LEU A 7 -1.82 -1.83 -5.68
CA LEU A 7 -0.42 -1.50 -5.89
C LEU A 7 -0.27 -0.89 -7.27
N PHE A 8 0.53 0.18 -7.36
CA PHE A 8 0.68 0.91 -8.61
C PHE A 8 2.12 0.93 -9.07
N ALA A 9 2.30 1.09 -10.37
CA ALA A 9 3.61 1.28 -10.99
C ALA A 9 4.62 0.22 -10.55
N ARG A 10 5.76 0.64 -10.07
CA ARG A 10 6.83 -0.29 -9.70
C ARG A 10 6.42 -1.25 -8.59
N LEU A 11 5.57 -0.82 -7.67
CA LEU A 11 5.12 -1.71 -6.60
C LEU A 11 4.30 -2.86 -7.17
N ARG A 12 3.48 -2.57 -8.18
CA ARG A 12 2.72 -3.59 -8.86
C ARG A 12 3.65 -4.55 -9.60
N ASP A 13 4.70 -4.02 -10.22
CA ASP A 13 5.64 -4.86 -10.94
C ASP A 13 6.37 -5.82 -10.00
N LEU A 14 6.77 -5.35 -8.84
CA LEU A 14 7.48 -6.19 -7.88
C LEU A 14 6.59 -7.28 -7.31
N ALA A 15 5.34 -6.99 -7.05
CA ALA A 15 4.42 -7.98 -6.49
C ALA A 15 3.79 -8.87 -7.54
N GLY A 16 3.83 -8.45 -8.80
CA GLY A 16 3.21 -9.23 -9.86
C GLY A 16 1.69 -9.06 -9.93
N THR A 17 1.14 -8.16 -9.18
CA THR A 17 -0.30 -7.92 -9.18
C THR A 17 -0.60 -6.49 -8.75
N GLY A 18 -1.65 -5.92 -9.33
CA GLY A 18 -2.09 -4.57 -8.98
C GLY A 18 -3.21 -4.54 -7.97
N GLU A 19 -3.82 -5.68 -7.66
CA GLU A 19 -4.90 -5.71 -6.70
C GLU A 19 -4.93 -7.07 -6.03
N LEU A 20 -5.05 -7.07 -4.72
CA LEU A 20 -5.15 -8.31 -3.97
C LEU A 20 -5.90 -8.05 -2.68
N MET A 21 -6.37 -9.11 -2.03
CA MET A 21 -7.07 -8.99 -0.77
C MET A 21 -6.20 -9.54 0.33
N ARG A 22 -6.28 -8.93 1.50
CA ARG A 22 -5.52 -9.37 2.66
C ARG A 22 -6.40 -9.43 3.88
N GLU A 23 -6.16 -10.47 4.69
CA GLU A 23 -6.77 -10.57 6.00
C GLU A 23 -5.83 -9.88 6.96
N VAL A 24 -6.33 -8.97 7.75
CA VAL A 24 -5.53 -8.25 8.74
C VAL A 24 -6.28 -8.25 10.06
N PRO A 25 -5.57 -8.10 11.18
CA PRO A 25 -6.24 -8.10 12.48
C PRO A 25 -7.12 -6.87 12.67
N PRO A 26 -8.10 -6.93 13.56
CA PRO A 26 -8.89 -5.75 13.90
C PRO A 26 -7.98 -4.64 14.38
N HIS A 27 -8.32 -3.42 14.06
CA HIS A 27 -7.56 -2.24 14.46
C HIS A 27 -6.20 -2.14 13.73
N ALA A 28 -6.01 -2.85 12.63
CA ALA A 28 -4.78 -2.72 11.87
C ALA A 28 -4.66 -1.31 11.27
N THR A 29 -3.44 -0.89 11.03
CA THR A 29 -3.17 0.38 10.37
C THR A 29 -2.66 0.13 8.97
N ALA A 30 -2.60 1.17 8.16
CA ALA A 30 -2.00 1.06 6.82
C ALA A 30 -0.58 0.53 6.93
N ARG A 31 0.17 0.90 7.97
CA ARG A 31 1.51 0.40 8.20
C ARG A 31 1.53 -1.11 8.35
N GLN A 32 0.58 -1.66 9.09
CA GLN A 32 0.54 -3.10 9.27
C GLN A 32 0.20 -3.83 7.98
N VAL A 33 -0.66 -3.25 7.16
CA VAL A 33 -0.96 -3.80 5.85
C VAL A 33 0.32 -3.81 4.99
N TRP A 34 1.07 -2.71 5.01
CA TRP A 34 2.32 -2.61 4.27
C TRP A 34 3.35 -3.63 4.77
N ASP A 35 3.50 -3.75 6.08
CA ASP A 35 4.46 -4.68 6.66
C ASP A 35 4.13 -6.12 6.24
N ASP A 36 2.85 -6.47 6.15
CA ASP A 36 2.43 -7.78 5.70
C ASP A 36 2.86 -8.01 4.24
N LEU A 37 2.74 -7.00 3.40
CA LEU A 37 3.16 -7.11 2.01
C LEU A 37 4.69 -7.25 1.90
N VAL A 38 5.43 -6.56 2.74
CA VAL A 38 6.89 -6.63 2.73
C VAL A 38 7.37 -8.02 3.12
N LEU A 39 6.62 -8.72 3.97
CA LEU A 39 6.99 -10.09 4.32
C LEU A 39 6.93 -10.99 3.10
N GLU A 40 5.98 -10.77 2.20
CA GLU A 40 5.87 -11.57 1.01
C GLU A 40 6.77 -11.07 -0.11
N TRP A 41 6.92 -9.76 -0.23
CA TRP A 41 7.75 -9.15 -1.28
C TRP A 41 8.74 -8.17 -0.65
N PRO A 42 9.86 -8.67 -0.12
CA PRO A 42 10.82 -7.82 0.59
C PRO A 42 11.36 -6.63 -0.20
N GLU A 43 11.36 -6.73 -1.53
CA GLU A 43 11.86 -5.62 -2.35
C GLU A 43 11.00 -4.37 -2.22
N LEU A 44 9.77 -4.49 -1.74
CA LEU A 44 8.93 -3.34 -1.56
C LEU A 44 9.50 -2.39 -0.50
N ARG A 45 10.30 -2.90 0.42
CA ARG A 45 10.86 -2.09 1.49
C ARG A 45 11.64 -0.89 0.97
N GLU A 46 12.23 -1.03 -0.23
CA GLU A 46 13.00 0.05 -0.79
C GLU A 46 12.18 1.30 -1.01
N TYR A 47 10.86 1.18 -1.16
CA TYR A 47 9.99 2.32 -1.44
C TYR A 47 9.29 2.85 -0.20
N GLU A 48 9.57 2.24 0.97
CA GLU A 48 8.81 2.57 2.17
C GLU A 48 8.85 4.03 2.57
N LYS A 49 9.97 4.70 2.38
CA LYS A 49 10.09 6.08 2.81
C LYS A 49 9.54 7.08 1.81
N THR A 50 9.37 6.67 0.55
CA THR A 50 8.98 7.62 -0.48
C THR A 50 7.59 7.36 -1.04
N MET A 51 6.99 6.23 -0.73
CA MET A 51 5.66 5.92 -1.25
C MET A 51 4.58 6.71 -0.55
N SER A 52 3.44 6.81 -1.19
CA SER A 52 2.24 7.39 -0.58
C SER A 52 1.22 6.31 -0.35
N VAL A 53 0.34 6.51 0.61
CA VAL A 53 -0.76 5.58 0.88
C VAL A 53 -2.07 6.35 0.82
N ALA A 54 -3.10 5.70 0.31
CA ALA A 54 -4.45 6.25 0.30
C ALA A 54 -5.40 5.19 0.82
N VAL A 55 -6.34 5.59 1.65
CA VAL A 55 -7.38 4.70 2.17
C VAL A 55 -8.69 5.20 1.59
N ASN A 56 -9.37 4.32 0.86
CA ASN A 56 -10.61 4.67 0.18
C ASN A 56 -10.46 5.94 -0.66
N ALA A 57 -9.38 5.96 -1.45
CA ALA A 57 -9.08 7.04 -2.40
C ALA A 57 -8.71 8.38 -1.77
N GLU A 58 -8.44 8.43 -0.48
CA GLU A 58 -7.99 9.65 0.16
C GLU A 58 -6.59 9.44 0.72
N TYR A 59 -5.67 10.36 0.49
CA TYR A 59 -4.33 10.24 1.02
C TYR A 59 -4.38 10.15 2.54
N ALA A 60 -3.56 9.30 3.09
CA ALA A 60 -3.55 9.03 4.51
C ALA A 60 -2.12 8.84 4.99
N ARG A 61 -1.95 8.74 6.29
CA ARG A 61 -0.65 8.41 6.86
C ARG A 61 -0.58 6.92 7.13
N MET A 62 0.62 6.40 7.25
CA MET A 62 0.80 4.99 7.55
C MET A 62 0.21 4.62 8.91
N THR A 63 0.02 5.60 9.79
CA THR A 63 -0.61 5.34 11.08
C THR A 63 -2.14 5.32 11.01
N ALA A 64 -2.72 5.59 9.85
CA ALA A 64 -4.18 5.63 9.72
C ALA A 64 -4.76 4.24 9.95
N ALA A 65 -5.84 4.17 10.72
CA ALA A 65 -6.53 2.90 10.94
C ALA A 65 -7.29 2.49 9.69
N VAL A 66 -7.35 1.20 9.43
CA VAL A 66 -8.17 0.67 8.34
C VAL A 66 -9.30 -0.15 8.92
N ASN A 67 -10.39 -0.23 8.19
CA ASN A 67 -11.57 -0.97 8.63
C ASN A 67 -11.90 -2.06 7.63
N ASP A 68 -12.71 -3.01 8.05
CA ASP A 68 -13.11 -4.11 7.19
C ASP A 68 -13.74 -3.56 5.91
N GLY A 69 -13.31 -4.05 4.79
CA GLY A 69 -13.81 -3.61 3.50
C GLY A 69 -13.10 -2.41 2.89
N ASP A 70 -12.17 -1.79 3.62
CA ASP A 70 -11.47 -0.64 3.07
C ASP A 70 -10.55 -1.01 1.91
N GLU A 71 -10.28 -0.04 1.05
CA GLU A 71 -9.31 -0.18 -0.02
C GLU A 71 -8.08 0.62 0.38
N VAL A 72 -6.94 -0.03 0.41
CA VAL A 72 -5.67 0.61 0.78
C VAL A 72 -4.77 0.58 -0.44
N ALA A 73 -4.42 1.74 -0.95
CA ALA A 73 -3.57 1.86 -2.14
C ALA A 73 -2.19 2.36 -1.75
N PHE A 74 -1.16 1.71 -2.30
CA PHE A 74 0.22 2.14 -2.11
C PHE A 74 0.78 2.57 -3.47
N MET A 75 1.38 3.75 -3.52
CA MET A 75 1.85 4.35 -4.76
C MET A 75 3.28 4.82 -4.58
N PRO A 76 4.18 4.50 -5.49
CA PRO A 76 5.55 5.03 -5.41
C PRO A 76 5.51 6.53 -5.72
N PRO A 77 6.58 7.24 -5.44
CA PRO A 77 6.61 8.67 -5.73
C PRO A 77 6.55 8.90 -7.23
N VAL A 78 5.94 10.00 -7.61
CA VAL A 78 5.88 10.36 -9.03
C VAL A 78 7.27 10.80 -9.42
N SER A 79 7.74 10.37 -10.56
CA SER A 79 9.05 10.76 -11.02
C SER A 79 9.04 12.24 -11.32
N GLY A 80 9.96 12.95 -10.75
CA GLY A 80 10.05 14.36 -10.98
C GLY A 80 10.32 14.71 -12.39
N GLY A 81 10.78 13.76 -13.12
CA GLY A 81 11.10 14.10 -14.46
C GLY A 81 9.96 14.47 -15.35
N TRP A 82 8.78 14.16 -14.91
CA TRP A 82 7.76 14.39 -15.86
C TRP A 82 7.32 15.78 -15.79
N VAL A 83 7.66 16.42 -14.98
CA VAL A 83 7.23 17.64 -14.86
C VAL A 83 7.01 18.23 -15.91
N GLY A 84 6.94 18.07 -16.31
CA GLY A 84 6.77 18.81 -17.42
C GLY A 84 6.60 19.66 -17.38
#